data_0566f07f553c76200b098107ae66f61f
#
_entry.id   0566f07f553c76200b098107ae66f61f
#
_cell.length_a   1.000
_cell.length_b   1.000
_cell.length_c   1.000
_cell.angle_alpha   90.00
_cell.angle_beta   90.00
_cell.angle_gamma   90.00
#
_symmetry.space_group_name_H-M   'P 1'
#
loop_
_entity.id
_entity.type
_entity.pdbx_description
1 polymer ?
#
loop_
_entity_poly.entity_id
_entity_poly.type
_entity_poly.pdbx_seq_one_letter_code
_entity_poly.pdbx_strand_id
1 'polypeptide(L)'
;MENDKITIDLNAAANGELNESFLKMFGNVVKTAMRYVFGDEVSVPVNVKGTKKQIGDFATVLGKEKKYLSAYQRYGLDNPITHRNRARLNTAVKNFEKSTKIKWPFK
;
A
#
# COMPACT_ATOMS: atom_id res chain seq x y z
N MET A 1 -24.43 6.89 3.50
CA MET A 1 -23.87 6.98 4.01
C MET A 1 -22.60 7.38 3.88
N GLU A 2 -22.32 8.31 4.15
CA GLU A 2 -21.13 8.85 3.98
C GLU A 2 -20.11 8.20 4.73
N ASN A 3 -20.47 7.25 5.45
CA ASN A 3 -19.48 6.64 6.23
C ASN A 3 -18.96 5.38 5.70
N ASP A 4 -18.82 5.33 4.42
CA ASP A 4 -18.28 4.14 3.82
C ASP A 4 -16.77 4.04 3.93
N LYS A 5 -16.15 4.93 4.65
CA LYS A 5 -14.72 4.85 4.81
C LYS A 5 -14.32 3.65 5.66
N ILE A 6 -13.34 2.92 5.17
CA ILE A 6 -12.79 1.79 5.89
C ILE A 6 -11.61 2.29 6.71
N THR A 7 -11.52 1.87 7.95
CA THR A 7 -10.39 2.25 8.80
C THR A 7 -9.39 1.11 8.85
N ILE A 8 -8.12 1.44 8.62
CA ILE A 8 -7.06 0.46 8.73
C ILE A 8 -6.11 0.94 9.82
N ASP A 9 -5.78 0.04 10.74
CA ASP A 9 -4.92 0.37 11.87
C ASP A 9 -3.54 -0.22 11.63
N LEU A 10 -2.58 0.64 11.37
CA LEU A 10 -1.23 0.20 11.10
C LEU A 10 -0.49 -0.25 12.37
N ASN A 11 -1.12 -0.06 13.53
CA ASN A 11 -0.56 -0.57 14.77
C ASN A 11 -1.12 -1.93 15.15
N ALA A 12 -1.81 -2.60 14.24
CA ALA A 12 -2.43 -3.88 14.56
C ALA A 12 -1.41 -4.90 15.07
N ALA A 13 -0.20 -4.91 14.53
CA ALA A 13 0.82 -5.85 15.00
C ALA A 13 1.18 -5.57 16.46
N ALA A 14 1.34 -4.29 16.83
CA ALA A 14 1.67 -3.93 18.20
C ALA A 14 0.54 -4.27 19.16
N ASN A 15 -0.69 -4.25 18.67
CA ASN A 15 -1.86 -4.57 19.49
C ASN A 15 -2.18 -6.05 19.52
N GLY A 16 -1.38 -6.88 18.87
CA GLY A 16 -1.64 -8.31 18.83
C GLY A 16 -2.80 -8.71 17.95
N GLU A 17 -3.19 -7.87 17.02
CA GLU A 17 -4.35 -8.11 16.17
C GLU A 17 -4.02 -8.59 14.77
N LEU A 18 -2.77 -8.96 14.55
CA LEU A 18 -2.33 -9.35 13.24
C LEU A 18 -2.68 -10.81 12.99
N ASN A 19 -3.89 -11.08 12.59
CA ASN A 19 -4.35 -12.42 12.31
C ASN A 19 -4.82 -12.52 10.86
N GLU A 20 -5.29 -13.70 10.50
CA GLU A 20 -5.66 -13.95 9.11
C GLU A 20 -6.80 -13.05 8.63
N SER A 21 -7.77 -12.82 9.49
CA SER A 21 -8.89 -11.93 9.14
C SER A 21 -8.42 -10.52 8.89
N PHE A 22 -7.50 -10.03 9.74
CA PHE A 22 -6.94 -8.70 9.55
C PHE A 22 -6.19 -8.63 8.23
N LEU A 23 -5.38 -9.64 7.93
CA LEU A 23 -4.58 -9.62 6.70
C LEU A 23 -5.44 -9.65 5.45
N LYS A 24 -6.54 -10.39 5.48
CA LYS A 24 -7.48 -10.39 4.36
C LYS A 24 -8.12 -9.02 4.19
N MET A 25 -8.53 -8.43 5.29
CA MET A 25 -9.14 -7.11 5.25
C MET A 25 -8.13 -6.09 4.75
N PHE A 26 -6.90 -6.16 5.22
CA PHE A 26 -5.86 -5.24 4.80
C PHE A 26 -5.60 -5.37 3.30
N GLY A 27 -5.53 -6.59 2.79
CA GLY A 27 -5.35 -6.80 1.35
C GLY A 27 -6.45 -6.17 0.54
N ASN A 28 -7.70 -6.30 0.99
CA ASN A 28 -8.82 -5.69 0.30
C ASN A 28 -8.77 -4.16 0.36
N VAL A 29 -8.36 -3.63 1.50
CA VAL A 29 -8.21 -2.18 1.64
C VAL A 29 -7.15 -1.65 0.68
N VAL A 30 -6.03 -2.36 0.57
CA VAL A 30 -4.97 -1.94 -0.34
C VAL A 30 -5.45 -1.99 -1.78
N LYS A 31 -6.17 -3.05 -2.16
CA LYS A 31 -6.72 -3.12 -3.52
C LYS A 31 -7.64 -1.95 -3.82
N THR A 32 -8.49 -1.61 -2.86
CA THR A 32 -9.40 -0.49 -3.02
C THR A 32 -8.62 0.82 -3.15
N ALA A 33 -7.64 1.01 -2.28
CA ALA A 33 -6.81 2.22 -2.33
C ALA A 33 -6.09 2.35 -3.67
N MET A 34 -5.56 1.23 -4.17
CA MET A 34 -4.86 1.25 -5.45
C MET A 34 -5.78 1.66 -6.58
N ARG A 35 -7.02 1.22 -6.51
CA ARG A 35 -7.98 1.57 -7.55
C ARG A 35 -8.18 3.08 -7.63
N TYR A 36 -8.23 3.74 -6.48
CA TYR A 36 -8.40 5.20 -6.46
C TYR A 36 -7.12 5.93 -6.82
N VAL A 37 -5.99 5.35 -6.47
CA VAL A 37 -4.71 5.96 -6.80
C VAL A 37 -4.49 5.96 -8.31
N PHE A 38 -4.93 4.91 -8.99
CA PHE A 38 -4.78 4.84 -10.44
C PHE A 38 -5.82 5.65 -11.20
N GLY A 39 -6.82 6.15 -10.52
CA GLY A 39 -7.77 7.05 -11.15
C GLY A 39 -7.17 8.45 -11.20
N ASP A 40 -7.85 9.35 -11.84
CA ASP A 40 -7.35 10.69 -11.95
C ASP A 40 -7.43 11.45 -10.66
N GLU A 41 -8.40 11.15 -9.87
CA GLU A 41 -8.56 11.84 -8.63
C GLU A 41 -8.34 10.93 -7.52
N VAL A 42 -7.68 11.41 -6.53
CA VAL A 42 -7.36 10.57 -5.46
C VAL A 42 -8.13 10.92 -4.26
N SER A 43 -9.21 10.26 -4.07
CA SER A 43 -9.93 10.42 -2.84
C SER A 43 -10.03 9.01 -2.28
N VAL A 44 -9.08 8.64 -1.51
CA VAL A 44 -9.04 7.29 -0.98
C VAL A 44 -10.00 7.20 0.18
N PRO A 45 -11.05 6.37 0.10
CA PRO A 45 -12.03 6.28 1.18
C PRO A 45 -11.53 5.37 2.29
N VAL A 46 -10.34 5.64 2.76
CA VAL A 46 -9.72 4.83 3.79
C VAL A 46 -9.14 5.74 4.86
N ASN A 47 -9.52 5.48 6.09
CA ASN A 47 -8.92 6.15 7.22
C ASN A 47 -7.76 5.32 7.68
N VAL A 48 -6.59 5.93 7.79
CA VAL A 48 -5.39 5.22 8.19
C VAL A 48 -4.97 5.70 9.56
N LYS A 49 -4.85 4.77 10.50
CA LYS A 49 -4.40 5.08 11.85
C LYS A 49 -2.99 4.55 12.03
N GLY A 50 -2.16 5.32 12.70
CA GLY A 50 -0.79 4.90 12.96
C GLY A 50 0.08 6.09 13.28
N THR A 51 1.37 5.85 13.46
CA THR A 51 2.32 6.93 13.65
C THR A 51 2.54 7.65 12.34
N LYS A 52 3.12 8.83 12.41
CA LYS A 52 3.45 9.57 11.20
C LYS A 52 4.33 8.75 10.27
N LYS A 53 5.28 8.02 10.85
CA LYS A 53 6.18 7.22 10.04
C LYS A 53 5.43 6.07 9.34
N GLN A 54 4.55 5.39 10.07
CA GLN A 54 3.77 4.30 9.50
C GLN A 54 2.87 4.79 8.37
N ILE A 55 2.19 5.89 8.60
CA ILE A 55 1.30 6.46 7.60
C ILE A 55 2.10 6.92 6.39
N GLY A 56 3.25 7.54 6.62
CA GLY A 56 4.12 7.97 5.54
C GLY A 56 4.65 6.80 4.73
N ASP A 57 5.06 5.73 5.42
CA ASP A 57 5.55 4.53 4.72
C ASP A 57 4.44 3.90 3.88
N PHE A 58 3.22 3.87 4.41
CA PHE A 58 2.08 3.33 3.69
C PHE A 58 1.81 4.14 2.42
N ALA A 59 1.78 5.46 2.55
CA ALA A 59 1.56 6.34 1.40
C ALA A 59 2.66 6.18 0.35
N THR A 60 3.90 6.03 0.81
CA THR A 60 5.04 5.87 -0.09
C THR A 60 4.91 4.58 -0.88
N VAL A 61 4.55 3.47 -0.21
CA VAL A 61 4.38 2.21 -0.91
C VAL A 61 3.29 2.31 -1.96
N LEU A 62 2.16 2.93 -1.62
CA LEU A 62 1.09 3.09 -2.60
C LEU A 62 1.56 3.87 -3.82
N GLY A 63 2.32 4.94 -3.61
CA GLY A 63 2.84 5.74 -4.71
C GLY A 63 3.82 4.96 -5.57
N LYS A 64 4.70 4.17 -4.94
CA LYS A 64 5.66 3.36 -5.68
C LYS A 64 4.99 2.23 -6.43
N GLU A 65 3.94 1.65 -5.84
CA GLU A 65 3.18 0.60 -6.49
C GLU A 65 2.55 1.15 -7.78
N LYS A 66 1.97 2.34 -7.69
CA LYS A 66 1.39 2.98 -8.85
C LYS A 66 2.42 3.21 -9.94
N LYS A 67 3.59 3.72 -9.57
CA LYS A 67 4.64 3.99 -10.55
C LYS A 67 5.14 2.72 -11.21
N TYR A 68 5.27 1.65 -10.42
CA TYR A 68 5.71 0.39 -10.98
C TYR A 68 4.68 -0.15 -11.98
N LEU A 69 3.41 -0.13 -11.61
CA LEU A 69 2.37 -0.63 -12.52
C LEU A 69 2.28 0.21 -13.78
N SER A 70 2.43 1.53 -13.67
CA SER A 70 2.43 2.40 -14.84
C SER A 70 3.60 2.07 -15.76
N ALA A 71 4.78 1.84 -15.19
CA ALA A 71 5.94 1.49 -15.98
C ALA A 71 5.77 0.15 -16.65
N TYR A 72 5.21 -0.82 -15.92
CA TYR A 72 4.96 -2.14 -16.46
C TYR A 72 3.98 -2.07 -17.64
N GLN A 73 2.90 -1.31 -17.49
CA GLN A 73 1.92 -1.21 -18.55
C GLN A 73 2.46 -0.49 -19.77
N ARG A 74 3.34 0.49 -19.55
CA ARG A 74 3.86 1.29 -20.65
C ARG A 74 5.06 0.65 -21.33
N TYR A 75 5.95 0.03 -20.58
CA TYR A 75 7.22 -0.43 -21.10
C TYR A 75 7.43 -1.94 -21.05
N GLY A 76 6.60 -2.65 -20.31
CA GLY A 76 6.75 -4.09 -20.16
C GLY A 76 7.71 -4.45 -19.05
N LEU A 77 7.80 -5.76 -18.76
CA LEU A 77 8.61 -6.22 -17.63
C LEU A 77 10.11 -6.11 -17.86
N ASP A 78 10.55 -6.17 -19.11
CA ASP A 78 11.97 -6.21 -19.39
C ASP A 78 12.63 -4.87 -19.58
N ASN A 79 11.89 -3.79 -19.41
CA ASN A 79 12.46 -2.46 -19.63
C ASN A 79 13.21 -1.99 -18.39
N PRO A 80 14.37 -1.33 -18.55
CA PRO A 80 15.11 -0.84 -17.39
C PRO A 80 14.32 0.13 -16.51
N ILE A 81 13.40 0.89 -17.09
CA ILE A 81 12.58 1.81 -16.33
C ILE A 81 11.67 1.01 -15.38
N THR A 82 11.09 -0.08 -15.86
CA THR A 82 10.26 -0.94 -15.03
C THR A 82 11.07 -1.55 -13.91
N HIS A 83 12.27 -2.04 -14.22
CA HIS A 83 13.14 -2.64 -13.21
C HIS A 83 13.53 -1.63 -12.13
N ARG A 84 13.79 -0.40 -12.53
CA ARG A 84 14.14 0.65 -11.58
C ARG A 84 12.98 0.95 -10.65
N ASN A 85 11.78 1.04 -11.20
CA ASN A 85 10.59 1.30 -10.39
C ASN A 85 10.30 0.14 -9.45
N ARG A 86 10.57 -1.09 -9.89
CA ARG A 86 10.39 -2.25 -9.04
C ARG A 86 11.37 -2.23 -7.85
N ALA A 87 12.61 -1.82 -8.10
CA ALA A 87 13.59 -1.74 -7.02
C ALA A 87 13.16 -0.71 -5.98
N ARG A 88 12.64 0.42 -6.43
CA ARG A 88 12.16 1.46 -5.53
C ARG A 88 10.95 0.98 -4.74
N LEU A 89 10.05 0.25 -5.38
CA LEU A 89 8.92 -0.33 -4.72
C LEU A 89 9.36 -1.32 -3.64
N ASN A 90 10.32 -2.18 -3.96
CA ASN A 90 10.81 -3.15 -3.00
C ASN A 90 11.39 -2.48 -1.75
N THR A 91 12.10 -1.38 -1.94
CA THR A 91 12.63 -0.63 -0.80
C THR A 91 11.51 -0.06 0.05
N ALA A 92 10.50 0.51 -0.60
CA ALA A 92 9.36 1.07 0.12
C ALA A 92 8.60 -0.01 0.88
N VAL A 93 8.44 -1.20 0.28
CA VAL A 93 7.78 -2.32 0.94
C VAL A 93 8.55 -2.74 2.19
N LYS A 94 9.87 -2.83 2.08
CA LYS A 94 10.68 -3.20 3.24
C LYS A 94 10.51 -2.19 4.37
N ASN A 95 10.53 -0.91 4.04
CA ASN A 95 10.35 0.13 5.07
C ASN A 95 8.98 0.03 5.73
N PHE A 96 7.94 -0.19 4.93
CA PHE A 96 6.60 -0.34 5.45
C PHE A 96 6.50 -1.57 6.36
N GLU A 97 7.03 -2.69 5.91
CA GLU A 97 6.96 -3.92 6.69
C GLU A 97 7.76 -3.79 7.99
N LYS A 98 8.83 -3.03 7.96
CA LYS A 98 9.63 -2.82 9.14
C LYS A 98 8.92 -1.93 10.16
N SER A 99 8.27 -0.87 9.71
CA SER A 99 7.63 0.05 10.63
C SER A 99 6.29 -0.44 11.15
N THR A 100 5.58 -1.27 10.37
CA THR A 100 4.25 -1.72 10.77
C THR A 100 4.20 -3.19 11.18
N LYS A 101 5.18 -3.98 10.75
CA LYS A 101 5.17 -5.44 10.90
C LYS A 101 4.06 -6.11 10.12
N ILE A 102 3.46 -5.41 9.18
CA ILE A 102 2.41 -5.96 8.32
C ILE A 102 3.04 -6.27 6.96
N LYS A 103 2.82 -7.47 6.46
CA LYS A 103 3.35 -7.84 5.16
C LYS A 103 2.56 -7.20 4.03
N TRP A 104 3.28 -6.67 3.04
CA TRP A 104 2.64 -6.04 1.90
C TRP A 104 1.98 -7.11 1.04
N PRO A 105 0.68 -6.96 0.73
CA PRO A 105 -0.08 -8.06 0.10
C PRO A 105 0.24 -8.34 -1.36
N PHE A 106 0.93 -7.43 -2.04
CA PHE A 106 1.23 -7.61 -3.44
C PHE A 106 2.66 -8.08 -3.69
N LYS A 107 3.28 -8.61 -2.67
CA LYS A 107 4.64 -9.05 -2.83
C LYS A 107 4.76 -10.51 -3.11
#